data_fc618e7ef7615d81091c53da1528ee19
#
_entry.id   fc618e7ef7615d81091c53da1528ee19
#
_cell.length_a   1.000
_cell.length_b   1.000
_cell.length_c   1.000
_cell.angle_alpha   90.00
_cell.angle_beta   90.00
_cell.angle_gamma   90.00
#
_symmetry.space_group_name_H-M   'P 1'
#
loop_
_entity.id
_entity.type
_entity.pdbx_description
1 polymer ?
#
loop_
_entity_poly.entity_id
_entity_poly.type
_entity_poly.pdbx_seq_one_letter_code
_entity_poly.pdbx_strand_id
1 'polypeptide(L)'
;MKRRTFLGALAATITVERLGWADPTPGERLAAAARVQVGVTTSYDPAWTSIPYPNGDVPRSTGVCADVVVRAARDGLGLDLQKLVHEDMMKHFDAYPARKAWGQTRPDANIDHRRVLNLQTYFQRAGAKLWAATGPVPGDMFPKPLSVGDILTWILDSGQPHIGIVVTVPASPQAGTREQSPHVVHNIGRGAEESLLAAFWPHHAFGHYRWPVA
;
A
#
# COMPACT_ATOMS: atom_id res chain seq x y z
N MET A 1 -40.92 -20.47 -68.81
CA MET A 1 -39.87 -20.96 -67.93
C MET A 1 -39.15 -19.74 -67.34
N LYS A 2 -39.35 -19.38 -66.01
CA LYS A 2 -38.70 -18.25 -65.35
C LYS A 2 -37.63 -18.82 -64.46
N ARG A 3 -36.33 -18.50 -64.72
CA ARG A 3 -35.17 -18.86 -63.88
C ARG A 3 -35.12 -17.89 -62.69
N ARG A 4 -35.19 -18.41 -61.46
CA ARG A 4 -34.95 -17.69 -60.23
C ARG A 4 -33.48 -17.82 -59.90
N THR A 5 -32.77 -16.69 -59.90
CA THR A 5 -31.39 -16.58 -59.43
C THR A 5 -31.43 -16.39 -57.92
N PHE A 6 -30.85 -17.31 -57.15
CA PHE A 6 -30.61 -17.15 -55.72
C PHE A 6 -29.27 -16.40 -55.49
N LEU A 7 -29.33 -15.20 -54.97
CA LEU A 7 -28.15 -14.53 -54.41
C LEU A 7 -27.95 -15.05 -52.98
N GLY A 8 -26.89 -15.82 -52.79
CA GLY A 8 -26.42 -16.19 -51.46
C GLY A 8 -25.62 -15.02 -50.82
N ALA A 9 -26.12 -14.46 -49.76
CA ALA A 9 -25.35 -13.47 -48.95
C ALA A 9 -24.36 -14.21 -48.03
N LEU A 10 -23.07 -14.00 -48.29
CA LEU A 10 -21.99 -14.49 -47.43
C LEU A 10 -21.87 -13.52 -46.24
N ALA A 11 -22.33 -13.95 -45.07
CA ALA A 11 -22.12 -13.21 -43.83
C ALA A 11 -20.69 -13.46 -43.31
N ALA A 12 -19.80 -12.48 -43.46
CA ALA A 12 -18.49 -12.53 -42.86
C ALA A 12 -18.61 -12.23 -41.33
N THR A 13 -18.44 -13.25 -40.51
CA THR A 13 -18.31 -13.10 -39.06
C THR A 13 -16.94 -12.49 -38.73
N ILE A 14 -16.91 -11.22 -38.36
CA ILE A 14 -15.71 -10.57 -37.81
C ILE A 14 -15.57 -11.04 -36.39
N THR A 15 -14.65 -11.97 -36.14
CA THR A 15 -14.19 -12.31 -34.77
C THR A 15 -13.27 -11.19 -34.31
N VAL A 16 -13.80 -10.32 -33.45
CA VAL A 16 -12.97 -9.35 -32.71
C VAL A 16 -12.22 -10.15 -31.66
N GLU A 17 -10.94 -10.48 -31.92
CA GLU A 17 -10.03 -10.95 -30.88
C GLU A 17 -9.90 -9.83 -29.87
N ARG A 18 -10.48 -10.01 -28.67
CA ARG A 18 -10.16 -9.16 -27.52
C ARG A 18 -8.69 -9.42 -27.20
N LEU A 19 -7.82 -8.46 -27.51
CA LEU A 19 -6.49 -8.40 -26.90
C LEU A 19 -6.72 -8.47 -25.39
N GLY A 20 -6.37 -9.61 -24.80
CA GLY A 20 -6.54 -9.87 -23.38
C GLY A 20 -5.59 -8.99 -22.58
N TRP A 21 -6.09 -7.89 -22.08
CA TRP A 21 -5.40 -7.17 -21.00
C TRP A 21 -5.49 -8.08 -19.78
N ALA A 22 -4.34 -8.46 -19.23
CA ALA A 22 -4.31 -9.21 -17.99
C ALA A 22 -4.97 -8.38 -16.88
N ASP A 23 -5.78 -9.02 -16.04
CA ASP A 23 -6.38 -8.33 -14.90
C ASP A 23 -5.27 -7.75 -13.99
N PRO A 24 -5.46 -6.54 -13.45
CA PRO A 24 -4.48 -5.93 -12.57
C PRO A 24 -4.16 -6.82 -11.37
N THR A 25 -2.88 -7.00 -11.11
CA THR A 25 -2.40 -7.73 -9.92
C THR A 25 -2.88 -7.07 -8.62
N PRO A 26 -2.91 -7.78 -7.49
CA PRO A 26 -3.21 -7.18 -6.19
C PRO A 26 -2.33 -5.96 -5.87
N GLY A 27 -1.04 -6.01 -6.23
CA GLY A 27 -0.11 -4.88 -6.06
C GLY A 27 -0.48 -3.67 -6.90
N GLU A 28 -0.83 -3.86 -8.16
CA GLU A 28 -1.27 -2.77 -9.04
C GLU A 28 -2.58 -2.13 -8.56
N ARG A 29 -3.53 -2.93 -8.07
CA ARG A 29 -4.77 -2.40 -7.47
C ARG A 29 -4.50 -1.61 -6.20
N LEU A 30 -3.60 -2.10 -5.34
CA LEU A 30 -3.18 -1.41 -4.11
C LEU A 30 -2.53 -0.06 -4.45
N ALA A 31 -1.61 -0.04 -5.41
CA ALA A 31 -0.91 1.16 -5.87
C ALA A 31 -1.88 2.18 -6.50
N ALA A 32 -2.81 1.73 -7.34
CA ALA A 32 -3.83 2.60 -7.94
C ALA A 32 -4.71 3.25 -6.87
N ALA A 33 -5.16 2.47 -5.88
CA ALA A 33 -5.96 2.98 -4.77
C ALA A 33 -5.17 3.93 -3.84
N ALA A 34 -3.85 3.75 -3.71
CA ALA A 34 -3.01 4.71 -3.01
C ALA A 34 -2.95 6.06 -3.74
N ARG A 35 -2.76 6.06 -5.07
CA ARG A 35 -2.72 7.29 -5.88
C ARG A 35 -4.00 8.11 -5.83
N VAL A 36 -5.16 7.47 -5.76
CA VAL A 36 -6.46 8.18 -5.67
C VAL A 36 -6.55 9.04 -4.41
N GLN A 37 -5.75 8.78 -3.38
CA GLN A 37 -5.75 9.57 -2.15
C GLN A 37 -4.98 10.89 -2.27
N VAL A 38 -4.11 11.04 -3.29
CA VAL A 38 -3.38 12.29 -3.56
C VAL A 38 -4.36 13.39 -3.93
N GLY A 39 -4.32 14.51 -3.20
CA GLY A 39 -5.28 15.61 -3.34
C GLY A 39 -6.64 15.39 -2.64
N VAL A 40 -6.94 14.18 -2.16
CA VAL A 40 -8.12 13.87 -1.35
C VAL A 40 -7.78 13.98 0.14
N THR A 41 -6.72 13.32 0.58
CA THR A 41 -6.18 13.48 1.93
C THR A 41 -5.19 14.64 1.90
N THR A 42 -5.57 15.78 2.49
CA THR A 42 -4.86 17.07 2.37
C THR A 42 -4.22 17.53 3.69
N SER A 43 -4.35 16.73 4.76
CA SER A 43 -3.75 17.06 6.04
C SER A 43 -3.29 15.80 6.80
N TYR A 44 -2.43 16.02 7.80
CA TYR A 44 -1.91 14.98 8.69
C TYR A 44 -2.53 15.15 10.08
N ASP A 45 -3.24 14.12 10.57
CA ASP A 45 -3.83 14.15 11.90
C ASP A 45 -3.62 12.81 12.62
N PRO A 46 -2.73 12.77 13.63
CA PRO A 46 -2.45 11.60 14.43
C PRO A 46 -3.39 11.42 15.62
N ALA A 47 -4.36 12.32 15.83
CA ALA A 47 -5.24 12.30 16.98
C ALA A 47 -6.02 10.97 17.07
N TRP A 48 -6.19 10.51 18.30
CA TRP A 48 -7.09 9.39 18.57
C TRP A 48 -8.53 9.82 18.32
N THR A 49 -9.26 9.03 17.58
CA THR A 49 -10.66 9.28 17.24
C THR A 49 -11.43 7.96 17.36
N SER A 50 -12.62 7.99 17.95
CA SER A 50 -13.52 6.84 17.94
C SER A 50 -14.10 6.68 16.53
N ILE A 51 -13.90 5.50 15.94
CA ILE A 51 -14.37 5.16 14.60
C ILE A 51 -15.16 3.85 14.64
N PRO A 52 -16.06 3.61 13.67
CA PRO A 52 -16.76 2.33 13.56
C PRO A 52 -15.81 1.13 13.48
N TYR A 53 -16.30 -0.03 13.87
CA TYR A 53 -15.60 -1.31 13.69
C TYR A 53 -16.60 -2.36 13.19
N PRO A 54 -16.28 -3.17 12.15
CA PRO A 54 -15.14 -3.04 11.23
C PRO A 54 -15.30 -1.88 10.22
N ASN A 55 -14.29 -1.70 9.35
CA ASN A 55 -14.27 -0.73 8.25
C ASN A 55 -14.33 0.75 8.68
N GLY A 56 -13.93 1.06 9.93
CA GLY A 56 -13.84 2.43 10.40
C GLY A 56 -12.74 3.23 9.69
N ASP A 57 -12.99 4.51 9.51
CA ASP A 57 -12.03 5.47 8.93
C ASP A 57 -12.22 6.83 9.59
N VAL A 58 -11.17 7.63 9.63
CA VAL A 58 -11.25 9.07 9.91
C VAL A 58 -11.68 9.80 8.63
N PRO A 59 -12.13 11.07 8.69
CA PRO A 59 -12.50 11.80 7.48
C PRO A 59 -11.39 11.72 6.42
N ARG A 60 -11.75 11.42 5.16
CA ARG A 60 -10.77 11.18 4.09
C ARG A 60 -9.90 12.39 3.74
N SER A 61 -10.33 13.60 4.11
CA SER A 61 -9.52 14.82 3.98
C SER A 61 -8.31 14.86 4.91
N THR A 62 -8.30 14.01 5.95
CA THR A 62 -7.21 13.91 6.93
C THR A 62 -6.74 12.47 7.11
N GLY A 63 -5.59 12.27 7.71
CA GLY A 63 -5.06 10.94 8.04
C GLY A 63 -3.58 10.96 8.34
N VAL A 64 -3.04 9.80 8.70
CA VAL A 64 -1.59 9.57 8.89
C VAL A 64 -1.03 8.69 7.75
N CYS A 65 0.27 8.44 7.75
CA CYS A 65 0.90 7.57 6.75
C CYS A 65 0.29 6.15 6.71
N ALA A 66 -0.09 5.58 7.83
CA ALA A 66 -0.75 4.28 7.91
C ALA A 66 -2.13 4.28 7.24
N ASP A 67 -2.89 5.39 7.32
CA ASP A 67 -4.21 5.50 6.71
C ASP A 67 -4.15 5.40 5.17
N VAL A 68 -3.04 5.83 4.55
CA VAL A 68 -2.80 5.63 3.11
C VAL A 68 -2.82 4.14 2.77
N VAL A 69 -2.13 3.31 3.55
CA VAL A 69 -2.06 1.85 3.34
C VAL A 69 -3.39 1.18 3.65
N VAL A 70 -4.03 1.56 4.76
CA VAL A 70 -5.34 1.01 5.19
C VAL A 70 -6.41 1.28 4.15
N ARG A 71 -6.49 2.51 3.64
CA ARG A 71 -7.45 2.90 2.60
C ARG A 71 -7.16 2.24 1.27
N ALA A 72 -5.89 2.14 0.88
CA ALA A 72 -5.50 1.45 -0.35
C ALA A 72 -5.87 -0.04 -0.30
N ALA A 73 -5.70 -0.71 0.84
CA ALA A 73 -6.13 -2.09 1.04
C ALA A 73 -7.65 -2.24 0.91
N ARG A 74 -8.41 -1.34 1.50
CA ARG A 74 -9.88 -1.34 1.45
C ARG A 74 -10.40 -1.07 0.04
N ASP A 75 -9.95 0.03 -0.57
CA ASP A 75 -10.50 0.52 -1.83
C ASP A 75 -9.99 -0.31 -3.03
N GLY A 76 -8.73 -0.78 -3.00
CA GLY A 76 -8.13 -1.56 -4.07
C GLY A 76 -8.35 -3.06 -3.98
N LEU A 77 -8.45 -3.61 -2.76
CA LEU A 77 -8.46 -5.06 -2.54
C LEU A 77 -9.72 -5.55 -1.81
N GLY A 78 -10.56 -4.67 -1.26
CA GLY A 78 -11.69 -5.04 -0.41
C GLY A 78 -11.26 -5.62 0.94
N LEU A 79 -10.02 -5.35 1.40
CA LEU A 79 -9.46 -5.90 2.63
C LEU A 79 -9.44 -4.84 3.74
N ASP A 80 -10.02 -5.18 4.88
CA ASP A 80 -10.09 -4.30 6.05
C ASP A 80 -8.92 -4.54 7.00
N LEU A 81 -7.86 -3.72 6.89
CA LEU A 81 -6.69 -3.78 7.78
C LEU A 81 -7.03 -3.41 9.24
N GLN A 82 -8.07 -2.61 9.50
CA GLN A 82 -8.53 -2.37 10.86
C GLN A 82 -8.94 -3.69 11.52
N LYS A 83 -9.80 -4.44 10.83
CA LYS A 83 -10.28 -5.75 11.31
C LYS A 83 -9.16 -6.75 11.43
N LEU A 84 -8.36 -6.91 10.37
CA LEU A 84 -7.28 -7.92 10.30
C LEU A 84 -6.22 -7.71 11.39
N VAL A 85 -5.76 -6.47 11.60
CA VAL A 85 -4.79 -6.13 12.64
C VAL A 85 -5.40 -6.34 14.03
N HIS A 86 -6.62 -5.85 14.26
CA HIS A 86 -7.29 -5.97 15.55
C HIS A 86 -7.51 -7.44 15.95
N GLU A 87 -8.00 -8.27 15.04
CA GLU A 87 -8.23 -9.70 15.30
C GLU A 87 -6.93 -10.49 15.55
N ASP A 88 -5.83 -10.15 14.85
CA ASP A 88 -4.54 -10.76 15.13
C ASP A 88 -3.97 -10.28 16.48
N MET A 89 -4.10 -8.99 16.80
CA MET A 89 -3.70 -8.46 18.10
C MET A 89 -4.51 -9.03 19.26
N MET A 90 -5.82 -9.28 19.09
CA MET A 90 -6.63 -9.95 20.11
C MET A 90 -6.11 -11.33 20.47
N LYS A 91 -5.52 -12.06 19.52
CA LYS A 91 -4.98 -13.41 19.71
C LYS A 91 -3.51 -13.40 20.15
N HIS A 92 -2.76 -12.36 19.78
CA HIS A 92 -1.29 -12.35 19.86
C HIS A 92 -0.74 -11.00 20.34
N PHE A 93 -1.39 -10.35 21.30
CA PHE A 93 -1.06 -8.99 21.73
C PHE A 93 0.42 -8.81 22.13
N ASP A 94 1.00 -9.80 22.78
CA ASP A 94 2.40 -9.76 23.24
C ASP A 94 3.42 -9.85 22.08
N ALA A 95 3.01 -10.25 20.88
CA ALA A 95 3.85 -10.20 19.68
C ALA A 95 3.98 -8.76 19.12
N TYR A 96 3.09 -7.87 19.52
CA TYR A 96 3.04 -6.49 19.03
C TYR A 96 3.81 -5.54 19.96
N PRO A 97 4.42 -4.48 19.41
CA PRO A 97 5.17 -3.52 20.23
C PRO A 97 4.27 -2.59 21.06
N ALA A 98 2.96 -2.75 21.00
CA ALA A 98 1.95 -1.85 21.54
C ALA A 98 2.15 -1.55 23.04
N ARG A 99 2.46 -2.57 23.85
CA ARG A 99 2.76 -2.39 25.28
C ARG A 99 4.01 -1.54 25.49
N LYS A 100 5.10 -1.86 24.78
CA LYS A 100 6.40 -1.20 24.92
C LYS A 100 6.41 0.21 24.36
N ALA A 101 5.77 0.39 23.20
CA ALA A 101 5.82 1.65 22.47
C ALA A 101 4.82 2.70 23.01
N TRP A 102 3.65 2.25 23.49
CA TRP A 102 2.56 3.17 23.88
C TRP A 102 1.91 2.84 25.21
N GLY A 103 2.44 1.90 26.01
CA GLY A 103 1.86 1.51 27.28
C GLY A 103 0.49 0.84 27.19
N GLN A 104 0.09 0.36 26.00
CA GLN A 104 -1.19 -0.31 25.84
C GLN A 104 -1.24 -1.61 26.64
N THR A 105 -2.38 -1.87 27.26
CA THR A 105 -2.65 -3.10 28.01
C THR A 105 -3.55 -4.08 27.26
N ARG A 106 -4.23 -3.61 26.22
CA ARG A 106 -5.15 -4.37 25.36
C ARG A 106 -5.21 -3.74 23.96
N PRO A 107 -5.64 -4.50 22.92
CA PRO A 107 -5.90 -3.95 21.60
C PRO A 107 -6.96 -2.84 21.62
N ASP A 108 -6.80 -1.84 20.73
CA ASP A 108 -7.75 -0.76 20.50
C ASP A 108 -8.02 -0.63 19.00
N ALA A 109 -9.21 -1.04 18.57
CA ALA A 109 -9.63 -1.04 17.17
C ALA A 109 -9.63 0.36 16.53
N ASN A 110 -9.63 1.43 17.32
CA ASN A 110 -9.64 2.80 16.82
C ASN A 110 -8.27 3.27 16.33
N ILE A 111 -7.17 2.68 16.86
CA ILE A 111 -5.83 3.23 16.62
C ILE A 111 -4.80 2.17 16.17
N ASP A 112 -4.99 0.90 16.47
CA ASP A 112 -3.95 -0.12 16.29
C ASP A 112 -3.47 -0.25 14.83
N HIS A 113 -4.41 -0.23 13.89
CA HIS A 113 -4.13 -0.29 12.44
C HIS A 113 -3.55 1.02 11.89
N ARG A 114 -3.63 2.14 12.63
CA ARG A 114 -3.07 3.44 12.27
C ARG A 114 -1.63 3.61 12.77
N ARG A 115 -1.04 2.58 13.37
CA ARG A 115 0.32 2.57 13.91
C ARG A 115 1.25 1.73 13.05
N VAL A 116 2.27 2.36 12.47
CA VAL A 116 3.20 1.72 11.54
C VAL A 116 3.83 0.46 12.13
N LEU A 117 4.28 0.49 13.39
CA LEU A 117 4.93 -0.67 14.01
C LEU A 117 3.97 -1.86 14.18
N ASN A 118 2.69 -1.60 14.40
CA ASN A 118 1.68 -2.67 14.44
C ASN A 118 1.43 -3.24 13.03
N LEU A 119 1.33 -2.40 12.00
CA LEU A 119 1.22 -2.86 10.61
C LEU A 119 2.43 -3.70 10.20
N GLN A 120 3.64 -3.29 10.55
CA GLN A 120 4.85 -4.09 10.31
C GLN A 120 4.77 -5.46 10.97
N THR A 121 4.37 -5.51 12.24
CA THR A 121 4.21 -6.76 12.97
C THR A 121 3.16 -7.64 12.29
N TYR A 122 2.02 -7.07 11.91
CA TYR A 122 0.98 -7.80 11.19
C TYR A 122 1.50 -8.35 9.86
N PHE A 123 2.16 -7.55 9.02
CA PHE A 123 2.70 -8.01 7.74
C PHE A 123 3.77 -9.10 7.90
N GLN A 124 4.61 -9.02 8.95
CA GLN A 124 5.57 -10.08 9.25
C GLN A 124 4.86 -11.40 9.62
N ARG A 125 3.84 -11.32 10.47
CA ARG A 125 3.05 -12.48 10.92
C ARG A 125 2.22 -13.08 9.80
N ALA A 126 1.73 -12.23 8.89
CA ALA A 126 1.03 -12.65 7.67
C ALA A 126 1.97 -13.23 6.58
N GLY A 127 3.27 -13.37 6.83
CA GLY A 127 4.22 -13.92 5.87
C GLY A 127 4.64 -12.97 4.75
N ALA A 128 4.24 -11.70 4.80
CA ALA A 128 4.46 -10.73 3.73
C ALA A 128 5.86 -10.10 3.72
N LYS A 129 6.69 -10.35 4.74
CA LYS A 129 8.01 -9.73 4.88
C LYS A 129 8.98 -10.25 3.83
N LEU A 130 9.53 -9.34 3.02
CA LEU A 130 10.64 -9.61 2.11
C LEU A 130 11.99 -9.28 2.74
N TRP A 131 12.03 -8.20 3.53
CA TRP A 131 13.24 -7.74 4.21
C TRP A 131 12.89 -6.86 5.40
N ALA A 132 13.79 -6.85 6.40
CA ALA A 132 13.80 -5.88 7.50
C ALA A 132 15.25 -5.53 7.86
N ALA A 133 15.48 -4.28 8.21
CA ALA A 133 16.78 -3.78 8.60
C ALA A 133 17.24 -4.37 9.96
N THR A 134 18.52 -4.69 10.04
CA THR A 134 19.19 -5.06 11.29
C THR A 134 20.10 -3.94 11.84
N GLY A 135 20.18 -2.82 11.10
CA GLY A 135 20.94 -1.63 11.42
C GLY A 135 20.55 -0.48 10.47
N PRO A 136 21.17 0.70 10.60
CA PRO A 136 20.89 1.83 9.73
C PRO A 136 21.18 1.51 8.25
N VAL A 137 20.21 1.74 7.38
CA VAL A 137 20.29 1.60 5.91
C VAL A 137 19.72 2.88 5.31
N PRO A 138 20.38 3.51 4.28
CA PRO A 138 19.83 4.67 3.61
C PRO A 138 18.38 4.44 3.15
N GLY A 139 17.52 5.45 3.28
CA GLY A 139 16.07 5.31 3.13
C GLY A 139 15.59 5.00 1.72
N ASP A 140 16.43 5.19 0.71
CA ASP A 140 16.19 4.83 -0.68
C ASP A 140 16.76 3.45 -1.09
N MET A 141 17.42 2.74 -0.14
CA MET A 141 18.07 1.46 -0.39
C MET A 141 17.29 0.28 0.18
N PHE A 142 16.72 -0.54 -0.70
CA PHE A 142 16.05 -1.79 -0.35
C PHE A 142 16.72 -2.96 -1.04
N PRO A 143 17.27 -3.96 -0.30
CA PRO A 143 18.08 -5.05 -0.88
C PRO A 143 17.31 -6.00 -1.80
N LYS A 144 15.99 -6.03 -1.72
CA LYS A 144 15.14 -6.86 -2.58
C LYS A 144 14.55 -6.02 -3.71
N PRO A 145 14.41 -6.56 -4.92
CA PRO A 145 13.76 -5.86 -6.02
C PRO A 145 12.37 -5.36 -5.64
N LEU A 146 12.11 -4.09 -5.93
CA LEU A 146 10.80 -3.48 -5.71
C LEU A 146 9.82 -3.87 -6.81
N SER A 147 8.55 -3.98 -6.43
CA SER A 147 7.42 -4.13 -7.35
C SER A 147 6.35 -3.11 -7.02
N VAL A 148 5.52 -2.77 -7.99
CA VAL A 148 4.34 -1.93 -7.78
C VAL A 148 3.44 -2.61 -6.75
N GLY A 149 2.99 -1.85 -5.74
CA GLY A 149 2.19 -2.33 -4.62
C GLY A 149 3.01 -2.81 -3.41
N ASP A 150 4.34 -2.86 -3.49
CA ASP A 150 5.16 -3.14 -2.31
C ASP A 150 4.95 -2.06 -1.25
N ILE A 151 4.95 -2.48 0.01
CA ILE A 151 4.81 -1.61 1.18
C ILE A 151 6.20 -1.44 1.79
N LEU A 152 6.63 -0.19 1.91
CA LEU A 152 7.93 0.17 2.48
C LEU A 152 7.74 0.92 3.79
N THR A 153 8.68 0.71 4.71
CA THR A 153 8.70 1.42 5.98
C THR A 153 10.07 2.03 6.27
N TRP A 154 10.06 3.13 7.01
CA TRP A 154 11.24 3.90 7.38
C TRP A 154 11.21 4.29 8.85
N ILE A 155 12.38 4.63 9.39
CA ILE A 155 12.54 5.50 10.54
C ILE A 155 13.01 6.85 10.01
N LEU A 156 12.20 7.88 10.21
CA LEU A 156 12.54 9.25 9.81
C LEU A 156 13.66 9.79 10.72
N ASP A 157 14.35 10.86 10.31
CA ASP A 157 15.38 11.53 11.11
C ASP A 157 14.85 12.01 12.46
N SER A 158 13.54 12.28 12.55
CA SER A 158 12.83 12.57 13.80
C SER A 158 12.69 11.37 14.75
N GLY A 159 13.10 10.17 14.33
CA GLY A 159 12.88 8.91 15.03
C GLY A 159 11.47 8.32 14.85
N GLN A 160 10.59 8.97 14.10
CA GLN A 160 9.22 8.50 13.89
C GLN A 160 9.17 7.40 12.82
N PRO A 161 8.42 6.31 13.06
CA PRO A 161 8.17 5.30 12.02
C PRO A 161 7.27 5.87 10.93
N HIS A 162 7.57 5.52 9.68
CA HIS A 162 6.84 5.95 8.50
C HIS A 162 6.56 4.78 7.56
N ILE A 163 5.52 4.89 6.72
CA ILE A 163 5.08 3.85 5.79
C ILE A 163 4.53 4.45 4.50
N GLY A 164 4.73 3.76 3.39
CA GLY A 164 4.18 4.13 2.08
C GLY A 164 4.07 2.94 1.14
N ILE A 165 3.47 3.16 -0.02
CA ILE A 165 3.23 2.16 -1.07
C ILE A 165 3.99 2.53 -2.32
N VAL A 166 4.77 1.60 -2.88
CA VAL A 166 5.43 1.75 -4.18
C VAL A 166 4.37 1.79 -5.27
N VAL A 167 4.35 2.85 -6.06
CA VAL A 167 3.33 3.04 -7.11
C VAL A 167 3.92 3.05 -8.51
N THR A 168 5.23 3.30 -8.65
CA THR A 168 5.96 3.18 -9.91
C THR A 168 7.30 2.52 -9.64
N VAL A 169 7.69 1.59 -10.51
CA VAL A 169 9.03 1.04 -10.60
C VAL A 169 9.48 1.20 -12.05
N PRO A 170 10.54 1.97 -12.32
CA PRO A 170 11.08 2.12 -13.68
C PRO A 170 11.54 0.79 -14.26
N ALA A 171 11.36 0.59 -15.58
CA ALA A 171 11.73 -0.65 -16.27
C ALA A 171 13.25 -0.93 -16.25
N SER A 172 14.07 0.10 -16.09
CA SER A 172 15.51 0.00 -15.93
C SER A 172 15.95 0.98 -14.84
N PRO A 173 15.94 0.56 -13.56
CA PRO A 173 16.47 1.38 -12.49
C PRO A 173 17.99 1.51 -12.65
N GLN A 174 18.44 2.58 -13.32
CA GLN A 174 19.85 2.94 -13.27
C GLN A 174 20.11 3.63 -11.95
N ALA A 175 20.94 3.04 -11.12
CA ALA A 175 21.38 3.65 -9.88
C ALA A 175 21.98 5.03 -10.19
N GLY A 176 21.39 6.08 -9.63
CA GLY A 176 21.98 7.41 -9.61
C GLY A 176 21.24 8.54 -10.32
N THR A 177 20.17 8.32 -11.10
CA THR A 177 19.38 9.44 -11.62
C THR A 177 18.06 9.56 -10.89
N ARG A 178 17.74 10.76 -10.37
CA ARG A 178 16.45 11.04 -9.69
C ARG A 178 15.25 10.70 -10.58
N GLU A 179 15.36 10.87 -11.89
CA GLU A 179 14.31 10.64 -12.88
C GLU A 179 13.94 9.15 -13.05
N GLN A 180 14.79 8.23 -12.59
CA GLN A 180 14.57 6.78 -12.65
C GLN A 180 14.35 6.15 -11.28
N SER A 181 14.07 6.96 -10.25
CA SER A 181 13.75 6.46 -8.93
C SER A 181 12.31 5.92 -8.90
N PRO A 182 12.04 4.81 -8.19
CA PRO A 182 10.67 4.40 -7.89
C PRO A 182 9.88 5.52 -7.20
N HIS A 183 8.56 5.51 -7.39
CA HIS A 183 7.68 6.47 -6.71
C HIS A 183 6.92 5.77 -5.59
N VAL A 184 6.67 6.51 -4.52
CA VAL A 184 5.96 6.05 -3.33
C VAL A 184 4.84 7.02 -3.00
N VAL A 185 3.65 6.51 -2.71
CA VAL A 185 2.56 7.30 -2.11
C VAL A 185 2.58 7.13 -0.60
N HIS A 186 2.60 8.25 0.10
CA HIS A 186 2.66 8.32 1.56
C HIS A 186 2.03 9.62 2.09
N ASN A 187 1.98 9.81 3.41
CA ASN A 187 1.62 11.08 4.05
C ASN A 187 2.62 11.38 5.16
N ILE A 188 3.46 12.41 4.97
CA ILE A 188 4.51 12.80 5.92
C ILE A 188 4.21 14.15 6.61
N GLY A 189 3.00 14.70 6.47
CA GLY A 189 2.59 15.93 7.16
C GLY A 189 1.67 16.86 6.36
N ARG A 190 1.67 16.79 5.01
CA ARG A 190 0.90 17.71 4.16
C ARG A 190 -0.28 17.06 3.45
N GLY A 191 -0.64 15.86 3.84
CA GLY A 191 -1.61 15.02 3.14
C GLY A 191 -0.92 13.94 2.32
N ALA A 192 -1.72 13.12 1.62
CA ALA A 192 -1.19 12.08 0.75
C ALA A 192 -0.48 12.71 -0.46
N GLU A 193 0.75 12.29 -0.70
CA GLU A 193 1.59 12.77 -1.80
C GLU A 193 2.34 11.62 -2.46
N GLU A 194 2.64 11.74 -3.74
CA GLU A 194 3.53 10.84 -4.49
C GLU A 194 4.92 11.46 -4.56
N SER A 195 5.91 10.77 -3.99
CA SER A 195 7.30 11.22 -3.91
C SER A 195 8.24 10.22 -4.55
N LEU A 196 9.40 10.69 -5.04
CA LEU A 196 10.50 9.84 -5.47
C LEU A 196 11.07 9.08 -4.26
N LEU A 197 11.33 7.79 -4.40
CA LEU A 197 12.00 7.01 -3.34
C LEU A 197 13.37 7.62 -2.98
N ALA A 198 14.10 8.18 -3.93
CA ALA A 198 15.36 8.89 -3.70
C ALA A 198 15.25 10.06 -2.70
N ALA A 199 14.05 10.64 -2.50
CA ALA A 199 13.84 11.69 -1.50
C ALA A 199 13.94 11.18 -0.05
N PHE A 200 13.89 9.85 0.14
CA PHE A 200 13.98 9.21 1.48
C PHE A 200 15.42 8.90 1.90
N TRP A 201 16.43 9.19 1.07
CA TRP A 201 17.83 8.86 1.36
C TRP A 201 18.34 9.34 2.74
N PRO A 202 17.91 10.50 3.29
CA PRO A 202 18.38 10.94 4.60
C PRO A 202 17.75 10.15 5.76
N HIS A 203 16.62 9.48 5.51
CA HIS A 203 15.95 8.63 6.50
C HIS A 203 16.57 7.23 6.53
N HIS A 204 16.04 6.33 7.35
CA HIS A 204 16.51 4.95 7.43
C HIS A 204 15.43 3.99 6.92
N ALA A 205 15.74 3.22 5.86
CA ALA A 205 14.90 2.11 5.42
C ALA A 205 14.77 1.08 6.55
N PHE A 206 13.55 0.62 6.84
CA PHE A 206 13.28 -0.21 7.99
C PHE A 206 12.63 -1.54 7.63
N GLY A 207 11.73 -1.61 6.64
CA GLY A 207 11.12 -2.84 6.21
C GLY A 207 10.54 -2.78 4.80
N HIS A 208 10.46 -3.96 4.16
CA HIS A 208 9.92 -4.18 2.82
C HIS A 208 8.97 -5.37 2.86
N TYR A 209 7.74 -5.14 2.44
CA TYR A 209 6.66 -6.12 2.49
C TYR A 209 5.94 -6.20 1.14
N ARG A 210 5.49 -7.41 0.77
CA ARG A 210 4.59 -7.65 -0.37
C ARG A 210 3.33 -8.33 0.15
N TRP A 211 2.24 -7.57 0.16
CA TRP A 211 0.98 -8.01 0.75
C TRP A 211 -0.20 -7.61 -0.16
N PRO A 212 -1.28 -8.42 -0.23
CA PRO A 212 -1.44 -9.72 0.42
C PRO A 212 -0.52 -10.79 -0.17
N VAL A 213 -0.25 -11.80 0.64
CA VAL A 213 0.48 -12.99 0.18
C VAL A 213 -0.49 -13.84 -0.63
N ALA A 214 -0.05 -14.31 -1.81
CA ALA A 214 -0.83 -15.17 -2.71
C ALA A 214 -1.10 -16.56 -2.11
#